data_5af1bac68beaad8052658d0c36531ca7
#
_entry.id   5af1bac68beaad8052658d0c36531ca7
#
_cell.length_a   1.000
_cell.length_b   1.000
_cell.length_c   1.000
_cell.angle_alpha   90.00
_cell.angle_beta   90.00
_cell.angle_gamma   90.00
#
_symmetry.space_group_name_H-M   'P 1'
#
loop_
_entity.id
_entity.type
_entity.pdbx_description
1 polymer ?
#
loop_
_entity_poly.entity_id
_entity_poly.type
_entity_poly.pdbx_seq_one_letter_code
_entity_poly.pdbx_strand_id
1 'polypeptide(L)'
;APPDTRNTKNLSVKQQRTAEGEAILRQLSDGDYVVLLDERGDEMRSVEFAYWLQKRMNSGVKRLVLVIGGPYGFSEEVYKRSDARLSLSRMTFSHQIVRAIFAEQIYRAFTILNNEPYHHE
;
A
#
# COMPACT_ATOMS: atom_id res chain seq x y z
N ALA A 1 8.91 -10.76 -5.65
CA ALA A 1 8.80 -9.88 -6.82
C ALA A 1 7.70 -10.41 -7.76
N PRO A 2 6.98 -9.53 -8.44
CA PRO A 2 5.99 -10.00 -9.40
C PRO A 2 6.67 -10.78 -10.55
N PRO A 3 5.94 -11.66 -11.23
CA PRO A 3 6.51 -12.40 -12.34
C PRO A 3 6.99 -11.46 -13.45
N ASP A 4 7.98 -11.92 -14.18
CA ASP A 4 8.51 -11.18 -15.32
C ASP A 4 7.47 -11.13 -16.43
N THR A 5 7.01 -9.94 -16.78
CA THR A 5 5.99 -9.73 -17.80
C THR A 5 6.56 -9.28 -19.14
N ARG A 6 7.89 -9.30 -19.31
CA ARG A 6 8.50 -8.87 -20.58
C ARG A 6 8.03 -9.67 -21.80
N ASN A 7 7.67 -10.92 -21.57
CA ASN A 7 7.19 -11.82 -22.65
C ASN A 7 5.67 -11.74 -22.83
N THR A 8 5.00 -10.81 -22.17
CA THR A 8 3.55 -10.73 -22.15
C THR A 8 3.03 -9.51 -22.91
N LYS A 9 3.74 -9.12 -23.97
CA LYS A 9 3.37 -7.96 -24.79
C LYS A 9 1.93 -7.98 -25.29
N ASN A 10 1.38 -9.16 -25.52
CA ASN A 10 0.05 -9.35 -26.07
C ASN A 10 -1.01 -9.63 -24.98
N LEU A 11 -0.63 -9.61 -23.71
CA LEU A 11 -1.60 -9.80 -22.64
C LEU A 11 -2.46 -8.53 -22.50
N SER A 12 -3.75 -8.74 -22.31
CA SER A 12 -4.66 -7.65 -21.99
C SER A 12 -4.32 -7.06 -20.61
N VAL A 13 -4.80 -5.85 -20.36
CA VAL A 13 -4.66 -5.21 -19.05
C VAL A 13 -5.21 -6.11 -17.94
N LYS A 14 -6.34 -6.77 -18.20
CA LYS A 14 -6.95 -7.69 -17.23
C LYS A 14 -6.06 -8.88 -16.93
N GLN A 15 -5.43 -9.46 -17.95
CA GLN A 15 -4.54 -10.60 -17.78
C GLN A 15 -3.28 -10.20 -17.00
N GLN A 16 -2.73 -9.02 -17.27
CA GLN A 16 -1.59 -8.49 -16.53
C GLN A 16 -1.94 -8.28 -15.06
N ARG A 17 -3.08 -7.67 -14.77
CA ARG A 17 -3.55 -7.47 -13.39
C ARG A 17 -3.73 -8.80 -12.66
N THR A 18 -4.29 -9.79 -13.33
CA THR A 18 -4.50 -11.11 -12.75
C THR A 18 -3.17 -11.77 -12.40
N ALA A 19 -2.21 -11.75 -13.33
CA ALA A 19 -0.89 -12.35 -13.11
C ALA A 19 -0.14 -11.66 -11.96
N GLU A 20 -0.14 -10.33 -11.93
CA GLU A 20 0.46 -9.56 -10.85
C GLU A 20 -0.23 -9.83 -9.53
N GLY A 21 -1.57 -9.90 -9.55
CA GLY A 21 -2.36 -10.19 -8.37
C GLY A 21 -2.07 -11.54 -7.75
N GLU A 22 -1.91 -12.57 -8.58
CA GLU A 22 -1.53 -13.90 -8.10
C GLU A 22 -0.17 -13.88 -7.41
N ALA A 23 0.79 -13.13 -7.98
CA ALA A 23 2.11 -12.98 -7.38
C ALA A 23 2.03 -12.28 -6.02
N ILE A 24 1.21 -11.24 -5.90
CA ILE A 24 0.99 -10.53 -4.64
C ILE A 24 0.37 -11.48 -3.61
N LEU A 25 -0.70 -12.16 -3.97
CA LEU A 25 -1.42 -13.04 -3.05
C LEU A 25 -0.55 -14.16 -2.50
N ARG A 26 0.38 -14.69 -3.31
CA ARG A 26 1.30 -15.73 -2.85
C ARG A 26 2.25 -15.27 -1.75
N GLN A 27 2.48 -13.97 -1.63
CA GLN A 27 3.38 -13.41 -0.62
C GLN A 27 2.65 -13.07 0.69
N LEU A 28 1.32 -13.19 0.71
CA LEU A 28 0.51 -12.82 1.87
C LEU A 28 0.21 -14.04 2.74
N SER A 29 0.04 -13.79 4.03
CA SER A 29 -0.41 -14.79 5.01
C SER A 29 -1.78 -14.39 5.54
N ASP A 30 -2.52 -15.36 6.07
CA ASP A 30 -3.91 -15.15 6.51
C ASP A 30 -4.05 -14.06 7.59
N GLY A 31 -3.06 -13.93 8.45
CA GLY A 31 -3.08 -12.94 9.54
C GLY A 31 -2.61 -11.55 9.15
N ASP A 32 -2.21 -11.35 7.89
CA ASP A 32 -1.71 -10.06 7.46
C ASP A 32 -2.83 -9.02 7.35
N TYR A 33 -2.55 -7.81 7.77
CA TYR A 33 -3.39 -6.66 7.48
C TYR A 33 -2.85 -6.00 6.22
N VAL A 34 -3.60 -6.10 5.14
CA VAL A 34 -3.16 -5.70 3.80
C VAL A 34 -3.73 -4.35 3.42
N VAL A 35 -2.84 -3.40 3.15
CA VAL A 35 -3.19 -2.05 2.74
C VAL A 35 -2.72 -1.84 1.30
N LEU A 36 -3.65 -1.55 0.42
CA LEU A 36 -3.32 -1.22 -0.97
C LEU A 36 -3.10 0.28 -1.10
N LEU A 37 -2.02 0.64 -1.78
CA LEU A 37 -1.76 2.03 -2.14
C LEU A 37 -2.39 2.27 -3.50
N ASP A 38 -3.54 2.93 -3.50
CA ASP A 38 -4.37 3.11 -4.67
C ASP A 38 -4.84 4.57 -4.69
N GLU A 39 -4.74 5.23 -5.84
CA GLU A 39 -5.19 6.62 -5.99
C GLU A 39 -6.67 6.81 -5.67
N ARG A 40 -7.45 5.74 -5.69
CA ARG A 40 -8.88 5.74 -5.33
C ARG A 40 -9.11 5.44 -3.84
N GLY A 41 -8.04 5.22 -3.09
CA GLY A 41 -8.15 4.94 -1.67
C GLY A 41 -8.42 6.21 -0.84
N ASP A 42 -8.52 6.01 0.46
CA ASP A 42 -8.76 7.11 1.39
C ASP A 42 -7.53 8.00 1.50
N GLU A 43 -7.74 9.30 1.41
CA GLU A 43 -6.68 10.28 1.65
C GLU A 43 -6.66 10.63 3.12
N MET A 44 -5.48 10.73 3.69
CA MET A 44 -5.30 11.08 5.10
C MET A 44 -4.24 12.15 5.25
N ARG A 45 -4.47 13.08 6.18
CA ARG A 45 -3.43 13.98 6.64
C ARG A 45 -2.42 13.19 7.49
N SER A 46 -1.22 13.73 7.65
CA SER A 46 -0.16 13.01 8.37
C SER A 46 -0.54 12.64 9.80
N VAL A 47 -1.23 13.52 10.51
CA VAL A 47 -1.69 13.23 11.88
C VAL A 47 -2.76 12.13 11.86
N GLU A 48 -3.68 12.17 10.92
CA GLU A 48 -4.70 11.13 10.76
C GLU A 48 -4.06 9.77 10.46
N PHE A 49 -3.06 9.74 9.58
CA PHE A 49 -2.33 8.51 9.28
C PHE A 49 -1.61 7.96 10.52
N ALA A 50 -1.00 8.83 11.33
CA ALA A 50 -0.34 8.41 12.56
C ALA A 50 -1.31 7.70 13.51
N TYR A 51 -2.49 8.27 13.74
CA TYR A 51 -3.50 7.65 14.61
C TYR A 51 -4.10 6.40 13.98
N TRP A 52 -4.29 6.38 12.67
CA TRP A 52 -4.73 5.19 11.95
C TRP A 52 -3.74 4.05 12.15
N LEU A 53 -2.44 4.34 12.00
CA LEU A 53 -1.37 3.35 12.18
C LEU A 53 -1.34 2.84 13.62
N GLN A 54 -1.45 3.73 14.60
CA GLN A 54 -1.49 3.35 16.02
C GLN A 54 -2.65 2.41 16.31
N LYS A 55 -3.82 2.70 15.76
CA LYS A 55 -5.00 1.85 15.93
C LYS A 55 -4.76 0.43 15.38
N ARG A 56 -4.07 0.32 14.23
CA ARG A 56 -3.73 -1.00 13.68
C ARG A 56 -2.75 -1.74 14.59
N MET A 57 -1.72 -1.05 15.09
CA MET A 57 -0.74 -1.66 16.01
C MET A 57 -1.41 -2.13 17.30
N ASN A 58 -2.35 -1.36 17.82
CA ASN A 58 -3.04 -1.69 19.08
C ASN A 58 -4.10 -2.78 18.91
N SER A 59 -4.50 -3.08 17.70
CA SER A 59 -5.54 -4.09 17.43
C SER A 59 -5.00 -5.52 17.34
N GLY A 60 -3.71 -5.74 17.61
CA GLY A 60 -3.11 -7.07 17.57
C GLY A 60 -2.67 -7.52 16.18
N VAL A 61 -2.56 -6.60 15.23
CA VAL A 61 -2.05 -6.90 13.89
C VAL A 61 -0.59 -7.34 14.01
N LYS A 62 -0.28 -8.54 13.51
CA LYS A 62 1.06 -9.10 13.56
C LYS A 62 1.94 -8.60 12.42
N ARG A 63 1.36 -8.41 11.25
CA ARG A 63 2.09 -7.91 10.08
C ARG A 63 1.20 -6.99 9.26
N LEU A 64 1.69 -5.76 9.07
CA LEU A 64 1.05 -4.79 8.19
C LEU A 64 1.80 -4.78 6.87
N VAL A 65 1.09 -5.06 5.78
CA VAL A 65 1.68 -5.14 4.45
C VAL A 65 1.13 -4.00 3.60
N LEU A 66 2.02 -3.13 3.13
CA LEU A 66 1.68 -2.07 2.18
C LEU A 66 2.03 -2.55 0.78
N VAL A 67 1.04 -2.58 -0.10
CA VAL A 67 1.22 -3.08 -1.46
C VAL A 67 1.12 -1.93 -2.45
N ILE A 68 2.18 -1.74 -3.22
CA ILE A 68 2.21 -0.75 -4.30
C ILE A 68 1.84 -1.46 -5.59
N GLY A 69 0.77 -1.00 -6.23
CA GLY A 69 0.29 -1.60 -7.46
C GLY A 69 1.02 -1.13 -8.70
N GLY A 70 0.81 -1.86 -9.79
CA GLY A 70 1.28 -1.47 -11.10
C GLY A 70 0.41 -0.37 -11.72
N PRO A 71 0.72 0.05 -12.96
CA PRO A 71 0.03 1.18 -13.61
C PRO A 71 -1.45 0.92 -13.88
N TYR A 72 -1.87 -0.33 -13.87
CA TYR A 72 -3.25 -0.70 -14.17
C TYR A 72 -4.09 -1.02 -12.93
N GLY A 73 -3.55 -0.73 -11.74
CA GLY A 73 -4.24 -1.01 -10.49
C GLY A 73 -4.12 -2.48 -10.06
N PHE A 74 -5.11 -2.95 -9.33
CA PHE A 74 -5.10 -4.29 -8.74
C PHE A 74 -6.20 -5.16 -9.34
N SER A 75 -6.03 -6.48 -9.28
CA SER A 75 -7.07 -7.42 -9.64
C SER A 75 -8.19 -7.43 -8.60
N GLU A 76 -9.36 -7.98 -8.98
CA GLU A 76 -10.47 -8.11 -8.05
C GLU A 76 -10.10 -8.95 -6.82
N GLU A 77 -9.35 -10.01 -7.02
CA GLU A 77 -8.93 -10.91 -5.93
C GLU A 77 -8.06 -10.17 -4.92
N VAL A 78 -7.16 -9.30 -5.39
CA VAL A 78 -6.34 -8.48 -4.51
C VAL A 78 -7.20 -7.48 -3.74
N TYR A 79 -8.16 -6.83 -4.42
CA TYR A 79 -9.09 -5.93 -3.73
C TYR A 79 -9.89 -6.65 -2.65
N LYS A 80 -10.39 -7.83 -2.95
CA LYS A 80 -11.15 -8.63 -1.98
C LYS A 80 -10.32 -9.03 -0.77
N ARG A 81 -9.04 -9.33 -1.00
CA ARG A 81 -8.14 -9.73 0.09
C ARG A 81 -7.73 -8.54 0.95
N SER A 82 -7.71 -7.33 0.41
CA SER A 82 -7.23 -6.15 1.12
C SER A 82 -8.12 -5.77 2.29
N ASP A 83 -7.52 -5.18 3.32
CA ASP A 83 -8.22 -4.70 4.51
C ASP A 83 -8.44 -3.20 4.45
N ALA A 84 -7.59 -2.47 3.73
CA ALA A 84 -7.72 -1.04 3.57
C ALA A 84 -7.07 -0.56 2.28
N ARG A 85 -7.44 0.63 1.86
CA ARG A 85 -6.86 1.30 0.70
C ARG A 85 -6.53 2.73 1.10
N LEU A 86 -5.29 3.14 0.83
CA LEU A 86 -4.84 4.50 1.12
C LEU A 86 -4.34 5.15 -0.16
N SER A 87 -4.58 6.44 -0.28
CA SER A 87 -4.10 7.23 -1.39
C SER A 87 -3.12 8.30 -0.90
N LEU A 88 -1.95 8.38 -1.55
CA LEU A 88 -1.03 9.50 -1.34
C LEU A 88 -1.54 10.75 -2.03
N SER A 89 -2.07 10.56 -3.25
CA SER A 89 -2.48 11.63 -4.12
C SER A 89 -3.11 11.01 -5.36
N ARG A 90 -3.93 11.79 -6.06
CA ARG A 90 -4.47 11.38 -7.35
C ARG A 90 -3.44 11.51 -8.48
N MET A 91 -2.28 12.07 -8.19
CA MET A 91 -1.18 12.14 -9.16
C MET A 91 -0.48 10.81 -9.25
N THR A 92 0.11 10.53 -10.40
CA THR A 92 0.87 9.31 -10.63
C THR A 92 2.33 9.53 -10.26
N PHE A 93 2.90 8.62 -9.48
CA PHE A 93 4.30 8.66 -9.07
C PHE A 93 4.99 7.35 -9.45
N SER A 94 6.32 7.39 -9.61
CA SER A 94 7.10 6.16 -9.77
C SER A 94 7.07 5.33 -8.48
N HIS A 95 7.26 4.01 -8.60
CA HIS A 95 7.31 3.13 -7.42
C HIS A 95 8.41 3.52 -6.43
N GLN A 96 9.55 3.98 -6.93
CA GLN A 96 10.65 4.40 -6.07
C GLN A 96 10.27 5.62 -5.25
N ILE A 97 9.63 6.61 -5.88
CA ILE A 97 9.18 7.81 -5.18
C ILE A 97 8.09 7.47 -4.17
N VAL A 98 7.14 6.63 -4.55
CA VAL A 98 6.06 6.20 -3.65
C VAL A 98 6.63 5.52 -2.40
N ARG A 99 7.60 4.63 -2.57
CA ARG A 99 8.26 3.97 -1.44
C ARG A 99 8.95 4.96 -0.52
N ALA A 100 9.65 5.94 -1.10
CA ALA A 100 10.34 6.97 -0.31
C ALA A 100 9.34 7.84 0.46
N ILE A 101 8.24 8.23 -0.17
CA ILE A 101 7.19 9.03 0.48
C ILE A 101 6.57 8.25 1.64
N PHE A 102 6.26 6.97 1.46
CA PHE A 102 5.68 6.16 2.54
C PHE A 102 6.66 5.90 3.66
N ALA A 103 7.92 5.64 3.36
CA ALA A 103 8.94 5.50 4.39
C ALA A 103 9.05 6.78 5.24
N GLU A 104 9.01 7.94 4.60
CA GLU A 104 9.02 9.22 5.29
C GLU A 104 7.77 9.41 6.14
N GLN A 105 6.58 9.06 5.62
CA GLN A 105 5.32 9.20 6.36
C GLN A 105 5.25 8.23 7.54
N ILE A 106 5.77 7.03 7.42
CA ILE A 106 5.86 6.08 8.53
C ILE A 106 6.77 6.65 9.62
N TYR A 107 7.93 7.16 9.25
CA TYR A 107 8.84 7.80 10.20
C TYR A 107 8.16 8.98 10.90
N ARG A 108 7.50 9.85 10.13
CA ARG A 108 6.75 11.00 10.65
C ARG A 108 5.65 10.56 11.62
N ALA A 109 4.93 9.49 11.28
CA ALA A 109 3.88 8.94 12.14
C ALA A 109 4.44 8.52 13.50
N PHE A 110 5.58 7.84 13.53
CA PHE A 110 6.20 7.45 14.80
C PHE A 110 6.66 8.67 15.61
N THR A 111 7.19 9.71 14.96
CA THR A 111 7.57 10.93 15.68
C THR A 111 6.36 11.63 16.28
N ILE A 112 5.23 11.66 15.58
CA ILE A 112 3.97 12.20 16.10
C ILE A 112 3.52 11.41 17.33
N LEU A 113 3.50 10.08 17.24
CA LEU A 113 3.05 9.21 18.32
C LEU A 113 3.95 9.29 19.55
N ASN A 114 5.24 9.61 19.36
CA ASN A 114 6.21 9.75 20.43
C ASN A 114 6.38 11.20 20.90
N ASN A 115 5.55 12.13 20.42
CA ASN A 115 5.62 13.56 20.74
C ASN A 115 6.97 14.20 20.41
N GLU A 116 7.63 13.71 19.36
CA GLU A 116 8.88 14.27 18.90
C GLU A 116 8.61 15.50 17.99
N PRO A 117 9.52 16.50 17.95
CA PRO A 117 9.27 17.75 17.23
C PRO A 117 9.52 17.69 15.73
N TYR A 118 9.56 16.52 15.14
CA TYR A 118 9.86 16.36 13.71
C TYR A 118 8.76 16.92 12.81
N HIS A 119 7.48 16.68 13.18
CA HIS A 119 6.34 17.05 12.33
C HIS A 119 5.75 18.40 12.72
N HIS A 120 5.51 19.22 11.71
CA HIS A 120 4.79 20.51 11.84
C HIS A 120 3.65 20.51 10.83
N GLU A 121 2.45 20.36 11.27
CA GLU A 121 1.26 20.41 10.45
C GLU A 121 0.71 21.81 10.27
#